data_e8474b7b7208ac632a4554f618e5a601
#
_entry.id   e8474b7b7208ac632a4554f618e5a601
#
_cell.length_a   1.000
_cell.length_b   1.000
_cell.length_c   1.000
_cell.angle_alpha   90.00
_cell.angle_beta   90.00
_cell.angle_gamma   90.00
#
_symmetry.space_group_name_H-M   'P 1'
#
loop_
_entity.id
_entity.type
_entity.pdbx_description
1 polymer ?
#
loop_
_entity_poly.entity_id
_entity_poly.type
_entity_poly.pdbx_seq_one_letter_code
_entity_poly.pdbx_strand_id
1 'polypeptide(L)'
;MTQTRHRRSVLCAVILALVLPILSVGGPARAAGPVTLNGAGATFPYPLYSRWFAEYNRLHPDIRINYQSIGSGGGIAQVQKGTVDFGASDAPLSDDQLKAMGRPIVLIPTVAGSIAMTYNIPGIGTGLRLAPENIADIYMGQITRWNDPRLRADNTTTSLPDLAITVVHRAEGSGTTFHFTSFLSLVSTAWADKVGRGTAVEWPVGIGGKGNEGVAGAVKQTPGALGYVELAYVAQNHLTYAVVKNRDGRWVAPSLSATTAAAAGGAAQIAKTNDVRVSIAYAAGPTTYPIAGFTYLLIPQEQTDDVKGKVIVEFLWWAVHDGQKDAAPLLYAPLPPVLVTIDERLIKGITYQGKALLTER
;
A
#
# COMPACT_ATOMS: atom_id res chain seq x y z
N MET A 1 -46.70 6.39 -106.10
CA MET A 1 -47.77 6.56 -105.17
C MET A 1 -48.01 5.32 -104.41
N THR A 2 -47.27 5.06 -103.29
CA THR A 2 -47.36 3.77 -102.62
C THR A 2 -47.18 4.03 -101.12
N GLN A 3 -48.23 3.81 -100.37
CA GLN A 3 -48.28 3.91 -98.88
C GLN A 3 -47.64 2.64 -98.29
N THR A 4 -46.70 2.79 -97.38
CA THR A 4 -46.14 1.69 -96.60
C THR A 4 -46.63 1.87 -95.14
N ARG A 5 -47.35 0.86 -94.67
CA ARG A 5 -47.86 0.74 -93.26
C ARG A 5 -46.71 0.27 -92.38
N HIS A 6 -46.41 1.00 -91.30
CA HIS A 6 -45.54 0.53 -90.23
C HIS A 6 -46.38 -0.16 -89.17
N ARG A 7 -46.07 -1.43 -88.92
CA ARG A 7 -46.54 -2.18 -87.77
C ARG A 7 -45.71 -1.85 -86.54
N ARG A 8 -46.33 -1.38 -85.48
CA ARG A 8 -45.73 -1.22 -84.13
C ARG A 8 -45.76 -2.52 -83.40
N SER A 9 -44.65 -3.13 -83.06
CA SER A 9 -44.50 -4.24 -82.12
C SER A 9 -44.30 -3.67 -80.70
N VAL A 10 -45.17 -4.03 -79.80
CA VAL A 10 -45.07 -3.68 -78.40
C VAL A 10 -44.26 -4.80 -77.71
N LEU A 11 -43.06 -4.43 -77.24
CA LEU A 11 -42.20 -5.33 -76.45
C LEU A 11 -42.51 -5.09 -74.97
N CYS A 12 -43.10 -6.08 -74.27
CA CYS A 12 -43.29 -6.09 -72.83
C CYS A 12 -41.96 -6.51 -72.18
N ALA A 13 -41.28 -5.59 -71.54
CA ALA A 13 -40.11 -5.90 -70.70
C ALA A 13 -40.56 -6.28 -69.30
N VAL A 14 -40.39 -7.54 -68.93
CA VAL A 14 -40.56 -8.02 -67.54
C VAL A 14 -39.31 -7.70 -66.76
N ILE A 15 -39.39 -6.74 -65.82
CA ILE A 15 -38.31 -6.42 -64.89
C ILE A 15 -38.37 -7.40 -63.73
N LEU A 16 -37.46 -8.38 -63.68
CA LEU A 16 -37.26 -9.30 -62.58
C LEU A 16 -36.38 -8.63 -61.53
N ALA A 17 -37.00 -8.13 -60.42
CA ALA A 17 -36.29 -7.54 -59.29
C ALA A 17 -35.62 -8.65 -58.51
N LEU A 18 -34.29 -8.80 -58.65
CA LEU A 18 -33.46 -9.63 -57.77
C LEU A 18 -33.32 -8.92 -56.41
N VAL A 19 -34.03 -9.43 -55.41
CA VAL A 19 -33.82 -9.05 -53.98
C VAL A 19 -32.61 -9.86 -53.49
N LEU A 20 -31.42 -9.23 -53.46
CA LEU A 20 -30.23 -9.77 -52.77
C LEU A 20 -30.44 -9.59 -51.28
N PRO A 21 -30.33 -10.66 -50.45
CA PRO A 21 -30.24 -10.48 -49.01
C PRO A 21 -28.90 -9.81 -48.68
N ILE A 22 -28.96 -8.62 -48.06
CA ILE A 22 -27.78 -7.97 -47.45
C ILE A 22 -27.42 -8.82 -46.23
N LEU A 23 -26.50 -9.77 -46.41
CA LEU A 23 -25.78 -10.39 -45.30
C LEU A 23 -24.95 -9.30 -44.62
N SER A 24 -25.46 -8.79 -43.49
CA SER A 24 -24.68 -7.97 -42.54
C SER A 24 -23.53 -8.84 -42.07
N VAL A 25 -22.38 -8.74 -42.71
CA VAL A 25 -21.12 -9.26 -42.19
C VAL A 25 -20.85 -8.42 -40.95
N GLY A 26 -21.24 -8.94 -39.79
CA GLY A 26 -20.78 -8.41 -38.51
C GLY A 26 -19.24 -8.39 -38.58
N GLY A 27 -18.64 -7.20 -38.71
CA GLY A 27 -17.20 -7.07 -38.62
C GLY A 27 -16.71 -7.70 -37.34
N PRO A 28 -15.50 -8.28 -37.31
CA PRO A 28 -14.97 -8.86 -36.09
C PRO A 28 -15.01 -7.75 -35.01
N ALA A 29 -15.70 -8.05 -33.90
CA ALA A 29 -15.67 -7.19 -32.74
C ALA A 29 -14.18 -6.95 -32.44
N ARG A 30 -13.75 -5.70 -32.62
CA ARG A 30 -12.37 -5.31 -32.36
C ARG A 30 -12.14 -5.62 -30.90
N ALA A 31 -11.36 -6.66 -30.62
CA ALA A 31 -10.98 -6.97 -29.24
C ALA A 31 -10.42 -5.67 -28.65
N ALA A 32 -11.09 -5.15 -27.63
CA ALA A 32 -10.58 -3.99 -26.92
C ALA A 32 -9.16 -4.34 -26.46
N GLY A 33 -8.19 -3.48 -26.78
CA GLY A 33 -6.80 -3.72 -26.37
C GLY A 33 -6.73 -3.83 -24.84
N PRO A 34 -5.62 -4.37 -24.30
CA PRO A 34 -5.50 -4.59 -22.86
C PRO A 34 -5.69 -3.26 -22.10
N VAL A 35 -6.52 -3.29 -21.05
CA VAL A 35 -6.70 -2.16 -20.15
C VAL A 35 -5.48 -2.06 -19.24
N THR A 36 -4.86 -0.90 -19.21
CA THR A 36 -3.69 -0.67 -18.35
C THR A 36 -4.03 0.34 -17.26
N LEU A 37 -3.88 -0.06 -16.01
CA LEU A 37 -3.91 0.81 -14.85
C LEU A 37 -2.48 1.17 -14.42
N ASN A 38 -2.27 2.44 -14.06
CA ASN A 38 -0.99 2.92 -13.56
C ASN A 38 -1.18 3.41 -12.12
N GLY A 39 -0.43 2.85 -11.20
CA GLY A 39 -0.39 3.24 -9.81
C GLY A 39 1.00 3.66 -9.36
N ALA A 40 1.07 4.39 -8.25
CA ALA A 40 2.33 4.75 -7.62
C ALA A 40 2.17 4.98 -6.13
N GLY A 41 3.24 4.79 -5.36
CA GLY A 41 3.23 5.17 -3.96
C GLY A 41 4.05 4.28 -3.04
N ALA A 42 3.45 3.91 -1.91
CA ALA A 42 4.07 3.24 -0.80
C ALA A 42 4.92 2.02 -1.19
N THR A 43 6.11 1.93 -0.60
CA THR A 43 6.99 0.74 -0.74
C THR A 43 6.63 -0.34 0.28
N PHE A 44 5.98 0.03 1.37
CA PHE A 44 5.56 -0.86 2.44
C PHE A 44 4.75 -2.07 1.92
N PRO A 45 3.66 -1.92 1.13
CA PRO A 45 2.88 -3.04 0.64
C PRO A 45 3.42 -3.65 -0.67
N TYR A 46 4.52 -3.13 -1.23
CA TYR A 46 4.97 -3.48 -2.57
C TYR A 46 5.20 -4.99 -2.80
N PRO A 47 5.76 -5.77 -1.85
CA PRO A 47 5.84 -7.22 -1.99
C PRO A 47 4.48 -7.89 -2.23
N LEU A 48 3.45 -7.49 -1.48
CA LEU A 48 2.10 -8.01 -1.65
C LEU A 48 1.43 -7.46 -2.91
N TYR A 49 1.54 -6.16 -3.17
CA TYR A 49 0.93 -5.54 -4.36
C TYR A 49 1.49 -6.12 -5.65
N SER A 50 2.80 -6.38 -5.73
CA SER A 50 3.41 -7.07 -6.87
C SER A 50 2.81 -8.46 -7.08
N ARG A 51 2.56 -9.21 -5.99
CA ARG A 51 1.92 -10.51 -6.04
C ARG A 51 0.47 -10.38 -6.52
N TRP A 52 -0.29 -9.43 -5.99
CA TRP A 52 -1.67 -9.18 -6.38
C TRP A 52 -1.81 -8.79 -7.85
N PHE A 53 -0.96 -7.89 -8.34
CA PHE A 53 -1.01 -7.47 -9.75
C PHE A 53 -0.67 -8.62 -10.71
N ALA A 54 0.30 -9.45 -10.36
CA ALA A 54 0.65 -10.63 -11.13
C ALA A 54 -0.50 -11.67 -11.14
N GLU A 55 -1.11 -11.94 -9.98
CA GLU A 55 -2.21 -12.90 -9.87
C GLU A 55 -3.48 -12.37 -10.55
N TYR A 56 -3.80 -11.08 -10.38
CA TYR A 56 -4.95 -10.47 -11.04
C TYR A 56 -4.80 -10.45 -12.56
N ASN A 57 -3.60 -10.17 -13.10
CA ASN A 57 -3.32 -10.29 -14.53
C ASN A 57 -3.44 -11.74 -15.03
N ARG A 58 -3.04 -12.72 -14.21
CA ARG A 58 -3.22 -14.15 -14.55
C ARG A 58 -4.70 -14.53 -14.65
N LEU A 59 -5.55 -13.98 -13.78
CA LEU A 59 -7.01 -14.19 -13.79
C LEU A 59 -7.71 -13.38 -14.89
N HIS A 60 -7.18 -12.22 -15.24
CA HIS A 60 -7.70 -11.28 -16.23
C HIS A 60 -6.58 -10.88 -17.20
N PRO A 61 -6.26 -11.71 -18.22
CA PRO A 61 -5.10 -11.50 -19.10
C PRO A 61 -5.14 -10.21 -19.94
N ASP A 62 -6.32 -9.64 -20.09
CA ASP A 62 -6.58 -8.35 -20.75
C ASP A 62 -6.37 -7.12 -19.85
N ILE A 63 -6.06 -7.33 -18.56
CA ILE A 63 -5.81 -6.25 -17.59
C ILE A 63 -4.34 -6.25 -17.15
N ARG A 64 -3.71 -5.09 -17.21
CA ARG A 64 -2.35 -4.87 -16.71
C ARG A 64 -2.36 -3.78 -15.64
N ILE A 65 -1.68 -4.02 -14.54
CA ILE A 65 -1.49 -3.04 -13.47
C ILE A 65 0.00 -2.77 -13.31
N ASN A 66 0.41 -1.55 -13.66
CA ASN A 66 1.76 -1.06 -13.43
C ASN A 66 1.79 -0.31 -12.10
N TYR A 67 2.86 -0.48 -11.33
CA TYR A 67 3.03 0.22 -10.06
C TYR A 67 4.45 0.71 -9.87
N GLN A 68 4.58 1.97 -9.50
CA GLN A 68 5.86 2.60 -9.16
C GLN A 68 6.00 2.71 -7.65
N SER A 69 6.88 1.90 -7.07
CA SER A 69 7.21 1.89 -5.65
C SER A 69 8.16 3.07 -5.34
N ILE A 70 7.60 4.26 -5.05
CA ILE A 70 8.33 5.53 -4.92
C ILE A 70 8.12 6.24 -3.56
N GLY A 71 7.48 5.56 -2.63
CA GLY A 71 7.11 6.09 -1.31
C GLY A 71 5.74 6.78 -1.30
N SER A 72 5.13 6.81 -0.11
CA SER A 72 3.78 7.36 0.10
C SER A 72 3.66 8.82 -0.35
N GLY A 73 4.67 9.65 -0.07
CA GLY A 73 4.68 11.05 -0.52
C GLY A 73 4.60 11.20 -2.04
N GLY A 74 5.33 10.34 -2.77
CA GLY A 74 5.28 10.28 -4.23
C GLY A 74 3.91 9.84 -4.75
N GLY A 75 3.29 8.83 -4.12
CA GLY A 75 1.95 8.36 -4.45
C GLY A 75 0.88 9.43 -4.25
N ILE A 76 0.89 10.10 -3.10
CA ILE A 76 -0.02 11.22 -2.79
C ILE A 76 0.12 12.34 -3.84
N ALA A 77 1.35 12.73 -4.15
CA ALA A 77 1.60 13.80 -5.13
C ALA A 77 1.12 13.42 -6.55
N GLN A 78 1.30 12.17 -6.98
CA GLN A 78 0.85 11.73 -8.30
C GLN A 78 -0.67 11.62 -8.40
N VAL A 79 -1.36 11.15 -7.34
CA VAL A 79 -2.83 11.16 -7.29
C VAL A 79 -3.34 12.60 -7.33
N GLN A 80 -2.76 13.50 -6.57
CA GLN A 80 -3.14 14.92 -6.56
C GLN A 80 -3.04 15.55 -7.96
N LYS A 81 -1.94 15.27 -8.68
CA LYS A 81 -1.70 15.74 -10.06
C LYS A 81 -2.53 15.00 -11.12
N GLY A 82 -3.19 13.89 -10.78
CA GLY A 82 -3.93 13.07 -11.73
C GLY A 82 -3.04 12.36 -12.76
N THR A 83 -1.78 12.07 -12.44
CA THR A 83 -0.83 11.40 -13.34
C THR A 83 -0.86 9.88 -13.23
N VAL A 84 -1.61 9.34 -12.28
CA VAL A 84 -1.85 7.90 -12.08
C VAL A 84 -3.34 7.64 -11.87
N ASP A 85 -3.76 6.42 -12.14
CA ASP A 85 -5.15 5.98 -11.95
C ASP A 85 -5.46 5.75 -10.45
N PHE A 86 -4.46 5.35 -9.66
CA PHE A 86 -4.55 5.19 -8.21
C PHE A 86 -3.21 5.45 -7.50
N GLY A 87 -3.27 5.81 -6.24
CA GLY A 87 -2.09 5.94 -5.39
C GLY A 87 -2.04 4.90 -4.29
N ALA A 88 -0.91 4.84 -3.57
CA ALA A 88 -0.81 4.09 -2.33
C ALA A 88 -0.04 4.87 -1.27
N SER A 89 -0.53 4.80 -0.03
CA SER A 89 0.10 5.45 1.13
C SER A 89 -0.16 4.65 2.40
N ASP A 90 0.87 4.50 3.25
CA ASP A 90 0.66 3.93 4.59
C ASP A 90 0.27 5.04 5.58
N ALA A 91 0.59 6.30 5.28
CA ALA A 91 0.05 7.44 6.02
C ALA A 91 -1.34 7.78 5.47
N PRO A 92 -2.40 7.73 6.29
CA PRO A 92 -3.71 8.20 5.87
C PRO A 92 -3.65 9.71 5.60
N LEU A 93 -4.44 10.19 4.63
CA LEU A 93 -4.51 11.61 4.32
C LEU A 93 -5.21 12.37 5.45
N SER A 94 -4.60 13.48 5.90
CA SER A 94 -5.26 14.42 6.81
C SER A 94 -6.39 15.17 6.10
N ASP A 95 -7.27 15.84 6.89
CA ASP A 95 -8.35 16.64 6.32
C ASP A 95 -7.83 17.75 5.41
N ASP A 96 -6.69 18.37 5.76
CA ASP A 96 -6.08 19.39 4.92
C ASP A 96 -5.50 18.81 3.64
N GLN A 97 -4.91 17.61 3.70
CA GLN A 97 -4.44 16.92 2.50
C GLN A 97 -5.63 16.50 1.61
N LEU A 98 -6.72 16.00 2.20
CA LEU A 98 -7.94 15.68 1.44
C LEU A 98 -8.51 16.91 0.73
N LYS A 99 -8.59 18.06 1.42
CA LYS A 99 -8.99 19.33 0.80
C LYS A 99 -8.05 19.76 -0.34
N ALA A 100 -6.73 19.59 -0.13
CA ALA A 100 -5.73 19.94 -1.14
C ALA A 100 -5.75 19.04 -2.38
N MET A 101 -6.39 17.87 -2.33
CA MET A 101 -6.56 16.99 -3.51
C MET A 101 -7.43 17.63 -4.60
N GLY A 102 -8.27 18.63 -4.27
CA GLY A 102 -9.19 19.28 -5.22
C GLY A 102 -10.31 18.39 -5.76
N ARG A 103 -10.40 17.16 -5.29
CA ARG A 103 -11.43 16.16 -5.61
C ARG A 103 -11.54 15.14 -4.47
N PRO A 104 -12.71 14.51 -4.27
CA PRO A 104 -12.88 13.48 -3.27
C PRO A 104 -11.97 12.27 -3.56
N ILE A 105 -11.25 11.83 -2.51
CA ILE A 105 -10.40 10.63 -2.54
C ILE A 105 -10.92 9.64 -1.51
N VAL A 106 -11.13 8.41 -1.95
CA VAL A 106 -11.46 7.27 -1.08
C VAL A 106 -10.16 6.59 -0.64
N LEU A 107 -10.02 6.36 0.66
CA LEU A 107 -8.92 5.59 1.24
C LEU A 107 -9.43 4.18 1.51
N ILE A 108 -8.87 3.20 0.81
CA ILE A 108 -9.20 1.77 0.96
C ILE A 108 -8.07 1.10 1.74
N PRO A 109 -8.25 0.75 3.03
CA PRO A 109 -7.31 -0.12 3.74
C PRO A 109 -7.13 -1.43 2.99
N THR A 110 -5.91 -1.94 2.91
CA THR A 110 -5.66 -3.18 2.17
C THR A 110 -5.11 -4.30 3.04
N VAL A 111 -4.17 -4.00 3.89
CA VAL A 111 -3.58 -4.91 4.89
C VAL A 111 -2.97 -4.10 6.02
N ALA A 112 -2.60 -4.79 7.12
CA ALA A 112 -1.70 -4.23 8.12
C ALA A 112 -0.34 -4.93 8.07
N GLY A 113 0.72 -4.21 8.46
CA GLY A 113 2.08 -4.74 8.55
C GLY A 113 2.81 -4.25 9.79
N SER A 114 3.86 -4.95 10.18
CA SER A 114 4.79 -4.55 11.23
C SER A 114 6.00 -3.85 10.64
N ILE A 115 6.47 -2.80 11.31
CA ILE A 115 7.72 -2.13 11.01
C ILE A 115 8.79 -2.67 11.95
N ALA A 116 9.63 -3.57 11.45
CA ALA A 116 10.66 -4.21 12.22
C ALA A 116 11.88 -3.29 12.40
N MET A 117 12.39 -3.20 13.62
CA MET A 117 13.69 -2.61 13.91
C MET A 117 14.77 -3.61 13.49
N THR A 118 15.42 -3.36 12.36
CA THR A 118 16.45 -4.22 11.79
C THR A 118 17.83 -3.65 12.06
N TYR A 119 18.80 -4.53 12.33
CA TYR A 119 20.16 -4.12 12.68
C TYR A 119 21.22 -5.04 12.05
N ASN A 120 22.47 -4.58 12.05
CA ASN A 120 23.63 -5.34 11.62
C ASN A 120 24.75 -5.24 12.66
N ILE A 121 24.72 -6.12 13.64
CA ILE A 121 25.79 -6.23 14.64
C ILE A 121 26.51 -7.55 14.42
N PRO A 122 27.80 -7.54 14.01
CA PRO A 122 28.55 -8.77 13.77
C PRO A 122 28.51 -9.70 14.99
N GLY A 123 28.15 -10.96 14.77
CA GLY A 123 28.06 -11.99 15.82
C GLY A 123 26.77 -11.95 16.68
N ILE A 124 25.88 -10.97 16.49
CA ILE A 124 24.61 -10.89 17.21
C ILE A 124 23.46 -11.28 16.25
N GLY A 125 22.78 -12.37 16.58
CA GLY A 125 21.61 -12.84 15.84
C GLY A 125 20.34 -12.05 16.15
N THR A 126 19.20 -12.49 15.58
CA THR A 126 17.86 -11.93 15.82
C THR A 126 17.45 -12.02 17.28
N GLY A 127 16.69 -11.04 17.76
CA GLY A 127 16.07 -11.06 19.09
C GLY A 127 16.67 -10.09 20.10
N LEU A 128 17.56 -9.17 19.65
CA LEU A 128 18.01 -8.06 20.49
C LEU A 128 16.82 -7.30 21.06
N ARG A 129 16.83 -7.00 22.34
CA ARG A 129 15.79 -6.26 23.04
C ARG A 129 16.03 -4.76 22.93
N LEU A 130 15.04 -4.03 22.44
CA LEU A 130 15.07 -2.56 22.37
C LEU A 130 13.83 -2.00 23.07
N ALA A 131 14.05 -1.33 24.20
CA ALA A 131 12.98 -0.57 24.87
C ALA A 131 12.57 0.63 23.98
N PRO A 132 11.28 1.02 23.97
CA PRO A 132 10.79 2.14 23.20
C PRO A 132 11.58 3.44 23.38
N GLU A 133 11.91 3.74 24.64
CA GLU A 133 12.67 4.93 25.03
C GLU A 133 14.09 4.89 24.44
N ASN A 134 14.73 3.72 24.47
CA ASN A 134 16.07 3.53 23.90
C ASN A 134 16.07 3.68 22.37
N ILE A 135 15.01 3.24 21.69
CA ILE A 135 14.85 3.47 20.24
C ILE A 135 14.78 4.97 19.97
N ALA A 136 13.96 5.71 20.73
CA ALA A 136 13.85 7.16 20.58
C ALA A 136 15.20 7.85 20.84
N ASP A 137 15.91 7.47 21.90
CA ASP A 137 17.22 8.01 22.24
C ASP A 137 18.29 7.72 21.18
N ILE A 138 18.26 6.58 20.53
CA ILE A 138 19.14 6.26 19.39
C ILE A 138 18.85 7.23 18.23
N TYR A 139 17.58 7.39 17.85
CA TYR A 139 17.20 8.26 16.73
C TYR A 139 17.33 9.75 17.05
N MET A 140 17.40 10.12 18.35
CA MET A 140 17.77 11.46 18.83
C MET A 140 19.30 11.67 18.91
N GLY A 141 20.11 10.64 18.66
CA GLY A 141 21.57 10.70 18.80
C GLY A 141 22.08 10.72 20.24
N GLN A 142 21.27 10.35 21.21
CA GLN A 142 21.65 10.29 22.64
C GLN A 142 22.27 8.93 23.01
N ILE A 143 21.94 7.87 22.29
CA ILE A 143 22.61 6.57 22.32
C ILE A 143 23.33 6.42 20.99
N THR A 144 24.66 6.37 21.04
CA THR A 144 25.50 6.34 19.85
C THR A 144 26.32 5.07 19.70
N ARG A 145 26.29 4.18 20.69
CA ARG A 145 27.06 2.92 20.68
C ARG A 145 26.22 1.76 21.18
N TRP A 146 26.44 0.57 20.62
CA TRP A 146 25.71 -0.63 20.99
C TRP A 146 25.97 -1.09 22.44
N ASN A 147 27.13 -0.83 23.01
CA ASN A 147 27.46 -1.15 24.40
C ASN A 147 26.98 -0.08 25.42
N ASP A 148 26.11 0.85 25.04
CA ASP A 148 25.50 1.79 25.98
C ASP A 148 24.88 1.05 27.17
N PRO A 149 25.06 1.53 28.43
CA PRO A 149 24.53 0.88 29.61
C PRO A 149 23.02 0.61 29.56
N ARG A 150 22.23 1.48 28.92
CA ARG A 150 20.77 1.34 28.74
C ARG A 150 20.42 0.13 27.86
N LEU A 151 21.17 -0.07 26.76
CA LEU A 151 20.98 -1.23 25.87
C LEU A 151 21.43 -2.53 26.54
N ARG A 152 22.54 -2.49 27.29
CA ARG A 152 23.01 -3.64 28.06
C ARG A 152 22.02 -4.06 29.16
N ALA A 153 21.35 -3.12 29.80
CA ALA A 153 20.33 -3.42 30.83
C ALA A 153 19.16 -4.23 30.27
N ASP A 154 18.75 -3.97 29.02
CA ASP A 154 17.72 -4.76 28.34
C ASP A 154 18.24 -6.13 27.83
N ASN A 155 19.56 -6.29 27.68
CA ASN A 155 20.21 -7.42 26.99
C ASN A 155 21.27 -8.10 27.88
N THR A 156 20.94 -8.43 29.12
CA THR A 156 21.88 -8.94 30.13
C THR A 156 22.58 -10.26 29.76
N THR A 157 22.02 -11.04 28.85
CA THR A 157 22.58 -12.31 28.35
C THR A 157 23.38 -12.15 27.06
N THR A 158 23.46 -10.94 26.48
CA THR A 158 24.12 -10.67 25.20
C THR A 158 25.28 -9.68 25.42
N SER A 159 26.49 -10.06 25.09
CA SER A 159 27.65 -9.16 25.13
C SER A 159 27.59 -8.19 23.94
N LEU A 160 27.10 -6.99 24.16
CA LEU A 160 27.03 -5.96 23.12
C LEU A 160 28.40 -5.33 22.89
N PRO A 161 28.89 -5.25 21.62
CA PRO A 161 30.22 -4.75 21.31
C PRO A 161 30.32 -3.24 21.46
N ASP A 162 31.54 -2.76 21.65
CA ASP A 162 31.87 -1.33 21.56
C ASP A 162 31.90 -0.90 20.08
N LEU A 163 30.71 -0.83 19.47
CA LEU A 163 30.49 -0.52 18.06
C LEU A 163 29.57 0.70 17.95
N ALA A 164 29.93 1.65 17.11
CA ALA A 164 29.09 2.80 16.82
C ALA A 164 27.78 2.40 16.16
N ILE A 165 26.68 3.07 16.54
CA ILE A 165 25.36 2.90 15.89
C ILE A 165 25.30 3.85 14.69
N THR A 166 25.06 3.28 13.50
CA THR A 166 24.69 4.04 12.31
C THR A 166 23.18 3.97 12.12
N VAL A 167 22.47 5.04 12.40
CA VAL A 167 21.03 5.13 12.18
C VAL A 167 20.76 5.19 10.68
N VAL A 168 19.80 4.39 10.20
CA VAL A 168 19.33 4.40 8.82
C VAL A 168 17.85 4.73 8.81
N HIS A 169 17.47 5.78 8.06
CA HIS A 169 16.09 6.25 7.93
C HIS A 169 15.69 6.38 6.46
N ARG A 170 14.44 6.72 6.19
CA ARG A 170 13.94 6.94 4.81
C ARG A 170 14.39 8.30 4.30
N ALA A 171 14.75 8.35 3.02
CA ALA A 171 15.21 9.58 2.35
C ALA A 171 14.08 10.37 1.67
N GLU A 172 12.92 9.73 1.44
CA GLU A 172 11.76 10.32 0.78
C GLU A 172 10.53 10.33 1.68
N GLY A 173 9.44 10.96 1.23
CA GLY A 173 8.15 10.90 1.92
C GLY A 173 7.61 9.47 2.02
N SER A 174 7.58 8.92 3.23
CA SER A 174 7.36 7.50 3.53
C SER A 174 6.25 7.29 4.55
N GLY A 175 5.28 6.42 4.25
CA GLY A 175 4.29 5.99 5.22
C GLY A 175 4.88 5.09 6.30
N THR A 176 5.91 4.27 5.98
CA THR A 176 6.68 3.51 6.98
C THR A 176 7.29 4.47 8.02
N THR A 177 7.86 5.60 7.55
CA THR A 177 8.34 6.69 8.42
C THR A 177 7.21 7.28 9.26
N PHE A 178 6.03 7.50 8.67
CA PHE A 178 4.88 8.04 9.41
C PHE A 178 4.49 7.14 10.59
N HIS A 179 4.39 5.83 10.39
CA HIS A 179 4.08 4.89 11.46
C HIS A 179 5.19 4.83 12.52
N PHE A 180 6.45 4.81 12.08
CA PHE A 180 7.59 4.78 12.98
C PHE A 180 7.69 6.07 13.82
N THR A 181 7.57 7.23 13.20
CA THR A 181 7.62 8.53 13.93
C THR A 181 6.38 8.76 14.79
N SER A 182 5.23 8.20 14.40
CA SER A 182 4.04 8.16 15.27
C SER A 182 4.30 7.35 16.54
N PHE A 183 4.94 6.18 16.40
CA PHE A 183 5.38 5.40 17.57
C PHE A 183 6.38 6.17 18.43
N LEU A 184 7.42 6.77 17.85
CA LEU A 184 8.41 7.55 18.59
C LEU A 184 7.78 8.73 19.35
N SER A 185 6.80 9.41 18.76
CA SER A 185 6.07 10.51 19.41
C SER A 185 5.18 10.03 20.57
N LEU A 186 4.73 8.78 20.56
CA LEU A 186 3.94 8.20 21.65
C LEU A 186 4.80 7.75 22.84
N VAL A 187 6.07 7.43 22.61
CA VAL A 187 6.97 6.87 23.63
C VAL A 187 8.03 7.85 24.14
N SER A 188 8.19 8.99 23.48
CA SER A 188 9.18 10.03 23.86
C SER A 188 8.61 11.43 23.64
N THR A 189 8.39 12.14 24.74
CA THR A 189 8.01 13.56 24.71
C THR A 189 9.07 14.41 24.04
N ALA A 190 10.36 14.12 24.29
CA ALA A 190 11.46 14.83 23.66
C ALA A 190 11.44 14.67 22.12
N TRP A 191 11.10 13.50 21.61
CA TRP A 191 10.91 13.30 20.17
C TRP A 191 9.68 14.06 19.67
N ALA A 192 8.54 13.94 20.36
CA ALA A 192 7.29 14.59 19.97
C ALA A 192 7.46 16.12 19.84
N ASP A 193 8.18 16.73 20.79
CA ASP A 193 8.39 18.20 20.84
C ASP A 193 9.42 18.69 19.81
N LYS A 194 10.49 17.93 19.55
CA LYS A 194 11.61 18.37 18.71
C LYS A 194 11.49 17.96 17.26
N VAL A 195 10.92 16.77 16.98
CA VAL A 195 10.90 16.16 15.65
C VAL A 195 9.45 15.93 15.19
N GLY A 196 8.61 15.37 16.07
CA GLY A 196 7.22 15.08 15.78
C GLY A 196 7.02 13.84 14.89
N ARG A 197 5.89 13.80 14.19
CA ARG A 197 5.48 12.72 13.31
C ARG A 197 5.19 13.21 11.89
N GLY A 198 5.54 12.43 10.88
CA GLY A 198 5.26 12.77 9.50
C GLY A 198 5.75 11.69 8.53
N THR A 199 5.38 11.84 7.27
CA THR A 199 5.96 11.02 6.19
C THR A 199 7.40 11.41 5.88
N ALA A 200 7.78 12.64 6.22
CA ALA A 200 9.13 13.18 6.22
C ALA A 200 9.29 14.04 7.47
N VAL A 201 10.43 13.94 8.13
CA VAL A 201 10.80 14.69 9.32
C VAL A 201 12.26 15.14 9.21
N GLU A 202 12.65 16.14 10.00
CA GLU A 202 14.05 16.53 10.13
C GLU A 202 14.77 15.55 11.06
N TRP A 203 15.47 14.59 10.48
CA TRP A 203 16.16 13.55 11.23
C TRP A 203 17.35 14.13 12.00
N PRO A 204 17.44 13.94 13.33
CA PRO A 204 18.57 14.46 14.10
C PRO A 204 19.90 13.80 13.72
N VAL A 205 19.89 12.52 13.35
CA VAL A 205 21.08 11.73 13.00
C VAL A 205 20.74 10.69 11.94
N GLY A 206 21.75 10.16 11.28
CA GLY A 206 21.61 9.00 10.41
C GLY A 206 21.86 9.29 8.94
N ILE A 207 21.68 8.25 8.14
CA ILE A 207 21.78 8.28 6.67
C ILE A 207 20.46 7.84 6.03
N GLY A 208 20.15 8.41 4.87
CA GLY A 208 18.90 8.13 4.15
C GLY A 208 19.02 6.93 3.23
N GLY A 209 18.02 6.02 3.28
CA GLY A 209 17.79 4.95 2.30
C GLY A 209 16.51 5.18 1.53
N LYS A 210 16.53 5.03 0.20
CA LYS A 210 15.34 5.18 -0.63
C LYS A 210 14.50 3.89 -0.60
N GLY A 211 13.25 3.99 -0.20
CA GLY A 211 12.35 2.85 -0.06
C GLY A 211 12.68 1.96 1.15
N ASN A 212 11.83 0.97 1.41
CA ASN A 212 12.17 -0.11 2.34
C ASN A 212 13.39 -0.88 1.84
N GLU A 213 13.54 -1.04 0.53
CA GLU A 213 14.65 -1.69 -0.14
C GLU A 213 15.98 -1.00 0.17
N GLY A 214 16.04 0.32 0.06
CA GLY A 214 17.25 1.11 0.31
C GLY A 214 17.66 1.07 1.78
N VAL A 215 16.70 1.13 2.71
CA VAL A 215 16.98 0.97 4.15
C VAL A 215 17.48 -0.45 4.44
N ALA A 216 16.81 -1.48 3.92
CA ALA A 216 17.23 -2.88 4.09
C ALA A 216 18.65 -3.11 3.56
N GLY A 217 18.94 -2.59 2.37
CA GLY A 217 20.28 -2.68 1.76
C GLY A 217 21.36 -1.96 2.58
N ALA A 218 21.08 -0.74 3.06
CA ALA A 218 22.01 0.04 3.88
C ALA A 218 22.32 -0.67 5.22
N VAL A 219 21.29 -1.18 5.90
CA VAL A 219 21.47 -1.95 7.14
C VAL A 219 22.31 -3.20 6.89
N LYS A 220 22.00 -3.96 5.85
CA LYS A 220 22.71 -5.20 5.52
C LYS A 220 24.21 -4.98 5.27
N GLN A 221 24.56 -3.85 4.65
CA GLN A 221 25.91 -3.54 4.23
C GLN A 221 26.75 -2.80 5.28
N THR A 222 26.11 -2.22 6.32
CA THR A 222 26.79 -1.35 7.27
C THR A 222 26.87 -2.01 8.65
N PRO A 223 28.04 -2.51 9.09
CA PRO A 223 28.22 -2.97 10.47
C PRO A 223 27.87 -1.87 11.47
N GLY A 224 27.09 -2.20 12.49
CA GLY A 224 26.61 -1.25 13.49
C GLY A 224 25.30 -0.52 13.07
N ALA A 225 24.77 -0.76 11.88
CA ALA A 225 23.54 -0.10 11.46
C ALA A 225 22.30 -0.54 12.25
N LEU A 226 21.38 0.42 12.47
CA LEU A 226 20.01 0.23 12.95
C LEU A 226 19.07 0.97 12.01
N GLY A 227 18.09 0.28 11.47
CA GLY A 227 17.06 0.86 10.62
C GLY A 227 15.67 0.30 10.92
N TYR A 228 14.67 0.77 10.18
CA TYR A 228 13.29 0.30 10.27
C TYR A 228 12.76 -0.01 8.87
N VAL A 229 12.18 -1.18 8.71
CA VAL A 229 11.58 -1.64 7.44
C VAL A 229 10.32 -2.46 7.71
N GLU A 230 9.45 -2.56 6.73
CA GLU A 230 8.34 -3.49 6.79
C GLU A 230 8.85 -4.94 6.86
N LEU A 231 8.12 -5.81 7.57
CA LEU A 231 8.57 -7.15 7.97
C LEU A 231 8.86 -8.08 6.77
N ALA A 232 8.14 -7.96 5.66
CA ALA A 232 8.41 -8.75 4.46
C ALA A 232 9.84 -8.51 3.92
N TYR A 233 10.34 -7.27 4.04
CA TYR A 233 11.71 -6.94 3.62
C TYR A 233 12.77 -7.57 4.53
N VAL A 234 12.48 -7.73 5.82
CA VAL A 234 13.34 -8.47 6.73
C VAL A 234 13.48 -9.92 6.28
N ALA A 235 12.34 -10.56 5.99
CA ALA A 235 12.31 -11.95 5.54
C ALA A 235 13.00 -12.14 4.18
N GLN A 236 12.69 -11.30 3.20
CA GLN A 236 13.27 -11.37 1.85
C GLN A 236 14.79 -11.16 1.83
N ASN A 237 15.31 -10.29 2.71
CA ASN A 237 16.73 -9.96 2.77
C ASN A 237 17.52 -10.73 3.85
N HIS A 238 16.84 -11.61 4.62
CA HIS A 238 17.40 -12.36 5.73
C HIS A 238 18.09 -11.45 6.77
N LEU A 239 17.41 -10.34 7.13
CA LEU A 239 17.95 -9.39 8.09
C LEU A 239 17.69 -9.86 9.53
N THR A 240 18.59 -9.48 10.45
CA THR A 240 18.32 -9.58 11.88
C THR A 240 17.35 -8.48 12.33
N TYR A 241 16.53 -8.77 13.33
CA TYR A 241 15.58 -7.82 13.87
C TYR A 241 15.49 -7.91 15.39
N ALA A 242 15.08 -6.79 16.00
CA ALA A 242 14.90 -6.66 17.43
C ALA A 242 13.50 -7.10 17.87
N VAL A 243 13.39 -7.50 19.14
CA VAL A 243 12.12 -7.53 19.87
C VAL A 243 11.96 -6.19 20.58
N VAL A 244 10.76 -5.63 20.52
CA VAL A 244 10.45 -4.32 21.10
C VAL A 244 9.47 -4.48 22.24
N LYS A 245 9.68 -3.74 23.33
CA LYS A 245 8.76 -3.76 24.48
C LYS A 245 7.47 -3.03 24.10
N ASN A 246 6.34 -3.71 24.21
CA ASN A 246 5.04 -3.14 23.91
C ASN A 246 4.47 -2.32 25.06
N ARG A 247 3.29 -1.73 24.87
CA ARG A 247 2.61 -0.89 25.88
C ARG A 247 2.31 -1.63 27.17
N ASP A 248 2.10 -2.95 27.12
CA ASP A 248 1.83 -3.82 28.27
C ASP A 248 3.12 -4.34 28.91
N GLY A 249 4.29 -3.81 28.55
CA GLY A 249 5.59 -4.16 29.12
C GLY A 249 6.15 -5.50 28.65
N ARG A 250 5.57 -6.12 27.60
CA ARG A 250 6.03 -7.39 27.04
C ARG A 250 7.01 -7.18 25.87
N TRP A 251 8.04 -8.01 25.83
CA TRP A 251 8.95 -8.09 24.70
C TRP A 251 8.29 -8.87 23.56
N VAL A 252 8.02 -8.21 22.44
CA VAL A 252 7.28 -8.78 21.30
C VAL A 252 8.13 -8.70 20.03
N ALA A 253 8.28 -9.83 19.34
CA ALA A 253 8.88 -9.86 18.01
C ALA A 253 7.90 -9.39 16.94
N PRO A 254 8.35 -8.72 15.87
CA PRO A 254 7.52 -8.49 14.71
C PRO A 254 7.10 -9.84 14.12
N SER A 255 5.80 -10.05 13.95
CA SER A 255 5.25 -11.29 13.41
C SER A 255 3.85 -11.06 12.88
N LEU A 256 3.39 -11.95 12.01
CA LEU A 256 2.02 -11.94 11.51
C LEU A 256 0.99 -11.89 12.64
N SER A 257 1.14 -12.75 13.67
CA SER A 257 0.20 -12.82 14.79
C SER A 257 0.19 -11.55 15.63
N ALA A 258 1.36 -10.94 15.88
CA ALA A 258 1.46 -9.70 16.65
C ALA A 258 0.93 -8.48 15.86
N THR A 259 1.08 -8.48 14.53
CA THR A 259 0.47 -7.50 13.62
C THR A 259 -1.06 -7.65 13.62
N THR A 260 -1.57 -8.88 13.51
CA THR A 260 -3.01 -9.17 13.52
C THR A 260 -3.65 -8.70 14.85
N ALA A 261 -2.98 -8.92 15.97
CA ALA A 261 -3.44 -8.44 17.28
C ALA A 261 -3.55 -6.90 17.34
N ALA A 262 -2.56 -6.18 16.79
CA ALA A 262 -2.59 -4.72 16.70
C ALA A 262 -3.71 -4.23 15.74
N ALA A 263 -3.87 -4.87 14.58
CA ALA A 263 -4.90 -4.55 13.60
C ALA A 263 -6.33 -4.74 14.14
N ALA A 264 -6.56 -5.78 14.96
CA ALA A 264 -7.86 -6.04 15.58
C ALA A 264 -8.30 -4.88 16.49
N GLY A 265 -7.38 -4.29 17.28
CA GLY A 265 -7.66 -3.10 18.09
C GLY A 265 -8.04 -1.88 17.25
N GLY A 266 -7.32 -1.64 16.16
CA GLY A 266 -7.63 -0.59 15.21
C GLY A 266 -8.97 -0.77 14.51
N ALA A 267 -9.28 -2.00 14.08
CA ALA A 267 -10.54 -2.33 13.44
C ALA A 267 -11.76 -2.05 14.35
N ALA A 268 -11.65 -2.36 15.64
CA ALA A 268 -12.68 -2.04 16.63
C ALA A 268 -12.90 -0.52 16.76
N GLN A 269 -11.85 0.29 16.66
CA GLN A 269 -11.96 1.75 16.68
C GLN A 269 -12.57 2.28 15.38
N ILE A 270 -12.15 1.78 14.21
CA ILE A 270 -12.70 2.16 12.91
C ILE A 270 -14.21 1.87 12.87
N ALA A 271 -14.63 0.70 13.37
CA ALA A 271 -16.05 0.34 13.45
C ALA A 271 -16.90 1.32 14.28
N LYS A 272 -16.31 1.95 15.31
CA LYS A 272 -16.98 2.95 16.16
C LYS A 272 -17.03 4.33 15.51
N THR A 273 -15.93 4.74 14.85
CA THR A 273 -15.79 6.10 14.31
C THR A 273 -16.21 6.22 12.85
N ASN A 274 -16.29 5.09 12.16
CA ASN A 274 -16.46 5.02 10.70
C ASN A 274 -15.37 5.78 9.91
N ASP A 275 -14.21 5.99 10.53
CA ASP A 275 -13.04 6.62 9.92
C ASP A 275 -11.91 5.59 9.83
N VAL A 276 -11.49 5.26 8.61
CA VAL A 276 -10.43 4.27 8.36
C VAL A 276 -9.03 4.77 8.73
N ARG A 277 -8.87 6.04 9.07
CA ARG A 277 -7.59 6.72 9.37
C ARG A 277 -7.09 6.51 10.79
N VAL A 278 -7.34 5.34 11.35
CA VAL A 278 -6.95 5.01 12.73
C VAL A 278 -5.51 4.54 12.78
N SER A 279 -4.74 5.06 13.73
CA SER A 279 -3.40 4.57 14.02
C SER A 279 -3.46 3.34 14.93
N ILE A 280 -2.68 2.31 14.60
CA ILE A 280 -2.46 1.11 15.44
C ILE A 280 -1.05 1.08 16.03
N ALA A 281 -0.31 2.18 15.92
CA ALA A 281 0.98 2.33 16.56
C ALA A 281 0.81 2.32 18.10
N TYR A 282 1.66 1.57 18.78
CA TYR A 282 1.68 1.39 20.23
C TYR A 282 0.32 0.98 20.82
N ALA A 283 -0.41 0.13 20.08
CA ALA A 283 -1.69 -0.41 20.53
C ALA A 283 -1.52 -1.23 21.82
N ALA A 284 -2.53 -1.15 22.71
CA ALA A 284 -2.58 -1.99 23.91
C ALA A 284 -2.82 -3.45 23.55
N GLY A 285 -2.34 -4.35 24.41
CA GLY A 285 -2.51 -5.80 24.30
C GLY A 285 -1.20 -6.54 24.50
N PRO A 286 -1.23 -7.66 25.25
CA PRO A 286 -0.01 -8.35 25.68
C PRO A 286 0.79 -8.96 24.52
N THR A 287 0.18 -9.16 23.35
CA THR A 287 0.80 -9.76 22.16
C THR A 287 0.95 -8.81 20.99
N THR A 288 0.52 -7.54 21.12
CA THR A 288 0.60 -6.55 20.03
C THR A 288 2.03 -6.12 19.78
N TYR A 289 2.43 -6.09 18.51
CA TYR A 289 3.70 -5.47 18.12
C TYR A 289 3.55 -3.94 18.10
N PRO A 290 4.45 -3.19 18.74
CA PRO A 290 4.23 -1.75 18.97
C PRO A 290 4.38 -0.86 17.74
N ILE A 291 5.07 -1.31 16.70
CA ILE A 291 5.31 -0.52 15.50
C ILE A 291 4.59 -1.17 14.33
N ALA A 292 3.28 -0.94 14.24
CA ALA A 292 2.41 -1.50 13.21
C ALA A 292 1.53 -0.42 12.58
N GLY A 293 1.08 -0.65 11.35
CA GLY A 293 0.23 0.27 10.62
C GLY A 293 -0.58 -0.39 9.51
N PHE A 294 -1.68 0.25 9.13
CA PHE A 294 -2.41 -0.06 7.91
C PHE A 294 -1.75 0.61 6.69
N THR A 295 -1.99 0.06 5.52
CA THR A 295 -1.68 0.70 4.24
C THR A 295 -2.94 0.83 3.40
N TYR A 296 -2.99 1.87 2.57
CA TYR A 296 -4.20 2.28 1.86
C TYR A 296 -3.94 2.43 0.37
N LEU A 297 -4.91 2.06 -0.45
CA LEU A 297 -5.03 2.57 -1.80
C LEU A 297 -5.81 3.88 -1.79
N LEU A 298 -5.33 4.85 -2.56
CA LEU A 298 -5.92 6.20 -2.70
C LEU A 298 -6.61 6.26 -4.05
N ILE A 299 -7.93 6.29 -4.04
CA ILE A 299 -8.75 6.18 -5.25
C ILE A 299 -9.55 7.47 -5.44
N PRO A 300 -9.47 8.17 -6.59
CA PRO A 300 -10.45 9.20 -6.91
C PRO A 300 -11.87 8.64 -6.85
N GLN A 301 -12.75 9.26 -6.06
CA GLN A 301 -14.13 8.77 -5.90
C GLN A 301 -14.89 8.82 -7.22
N GLU A 302 -14.75 9.91 -7.96
CA GLU A 302 -15.30 10.06 -9.30
C GLU A 302 -14.22 9.71 -10.33
N GLN A 303 -14.46 8.68 -11.12
CA GLN A 303 -13.54 8.21 -12.17
C GLN A 303 -13.76 9.00 -13.46
N THR A 304 -12.68 9.21 -14.20
CA THR A 304 -12.71 9.97 -15.47
C THR A 304 -12.85 9.07 -16.71
N ASP A 305 -12.71 7.77 -16.54
CA ASP A 305 -12.78 6.74 -17.59
C ASP A 305 -13.63 5.57 -17.07
N ASP A 306 -14.70 5.24 -17.78
CA ASP A 306 -15.64 4.17 -17.41
C ASP A 306 -14.98 2.79 -17.37
N VAL A 307 -14.14 2.49 -18.37
CA VAL A 307 -13.50 1.17 -18.50
C VAL A 307 -12.46 0.97 -17.40
N LYS A 308 -11.57 1.94 -17.20
CA LYS A 308 -10.58 1.90 -16.12
C LYS A 308 -11.24 1.91 -14.75
N GLY A 309 -12.28 2.72 -14.57
CA GLY A 309 -13.03 2.79 -13.32
C GLY A 309 -13.65 1.46 -12.93
N LYS A 310 -14.26 0.73 -13.88
CA LYS A 310 -14.78 -0.63 -13.66
C LYS A 310 -13.67 -1.60 -13.25
N VAL A 311 -12.55 -1.58 -13.98
CA VAL A 311 -11.41 -2.42 -13.63
C VAL A 311 -10.85 -2.10 -12.23
N ILE A 312 -10.79 -0.82 -11.86
CA ILE A 312 -10.34 -0.42 -10.51
C ILE A 312 -11.27 -1.01 -9.43
N VAL A 313 -12.59 -0.84 -9.54
CA VAL A 313 -13.53 -1.32 -8.51
C VAL A 313 -13.56 -2.85 -8.44
N GLU A 314 -13.42 -3.55 -9.56
CA GLU A 314 -13.34 -5.01 -9.62
C GLU A 314 -12.02 -5.53 -9.00
N PHE A 315 -10.90 -4.87 -9.30
CA PHE A 315 -9.61 -5.20 -8.68
C PHE A 315 -9.65 -4.95 -7.16
N LEU A 316 -10.19 -3.80 -6.71
CA LEU A 316 -10.33 -3.49 -5.28
C LEU A 316 -11.19 -4.54 -4.57
N TRP A 317 -12.32 -4.90 -5.17
CA TRP A 317 -13.19 -5.94 -4.64
C TRP A 317 -12.44 -7.26 -4.48
N TRP A 318 -11.75 -7.70 -5.52
CA TRP A 318 -10.94 -8.91 -5.47
C TRP A 318 -9.83 -8.80 -4.40
N ALA A 319 -9.15 -7.66 -4.31
CA ALA A 319 -8.03 -7.45 -3.38
C ALA A 319 -8.45 -7.56 -1.92
N VAL A 320 -9.64 -7.03 -1.54
CA VAL A 320 -10.13 -7.08 -0.15
C VAL A 320 -10.84 -8.41 0.18
N HIS A 321 -11.06 -9.29 -0.80
CA HIS A 321 -11.63 -10.63 -0.63
C HIS A 321 -10.61 -11.72 -0.98
N ASP A 322 -10.63 -12.24 -2.20
CA ASP A 322 -9.79 -13.36 -2.63
C ASP A 322 -8.30 -13.07 -2.57
N GLY A 323 -7.91 -11.82 -2.79
CA GLY A 323 -6.52 -11.37 -2.70
C GLY A 323 -5.93 -11.45 -1.30
N GLN A 324 -6.78 -11.43 -0.25
CA GLN A 324 -6.32 -11.50 1.14
C GLN A 324 -5.58 -12.80 1.49
N LYS A 325 -5.83 -13.88 0.75
CA LYS A 325 -5.09 -15.16 0.92
C LYS A 325 -3.58 -15.03 0.70
N ASP A 326 -3.15 -14.06 -0.11
CA ASP A 326 -1.74 -13.83 -0.41
C ASP A 326 -1.03 -12.99 0.67
N ALA A 327 -1.77 -12.36 1.62
CA ALA A 327 -1.20 -11.48 2.63
C ALA A 327 -0.36 -12.25 3.67
N ALA A 328 -0.94 -13.28 4.31
CA ALA A 328 -0.27 -14.03 5.38
C ALA A 328 1.04 -14.70 4.94
N PRO A 329 1.16 -15.33 3.76
CA PRO A 329 2.43 -15.88 3.27
C PRO A 329 3.55 -14.84 3.13
N LEU A 330 3.20 -13.58 2.95
CA LEU A 330 4.13 -12.45 2.85
C LEU A 330 4.23 -11.64 4.16
N LEU A 331 3.75 -12.20 5.28
CA LEU A 331 3.82 -11.63 6.62
C LEU A 331 2.98 -10.35 6.83
N TYR A 332 2.02 -10.06 5.95
CA TYR A 332 1.01 -9.03 6.18
C TYR A 332 -0.20 -9.63 6.89
N ALA A 333 -0.75 -8.88 7.83
CA ALA A 333 -2.02 -9.25 8.46
C ALA A 333 -3.18 -8.94 7.52
N PRO A 334 -3.99 -9.95 7.13
CA PRO A 334 -5.20 -9.72 6.37
C PRO A 334 -6.16 -8.78 7.10
N LEU A 335 -7.04 -8.14 6.36
CA LEU A 335 -8.05 -7.25 6.91
C LEU A 335 -8.98 -8.01 7.86
N PRO A 336 -9.25 -7.48 9.07
CA PRO A 336 -10.35 -7.96 9.89
C PRO A 336 -11.70 -7.86 9.14
N PRO A 337 -12.66 -8.80 9.34
CA PRO A 337 -13.93 -8.84 8.59
C PRO A 337 -14.71 -7.52 8.61
N VAL A 338 -14.67 -6.80 9.73
CA VAL A 338 -15.34 -5.49 9.85
C VAL A 338 -14.75 -4.45 8.90
N LEU A 339 -13.45 -4.49 8.61
CA LEU A 339 -12.82 -3.61 7.63
C LEU A 339 -13.20 -3.99 6.20
N VAL A 340 -13.29 -5.28 5.90
CA VAL A 340 -13.78 -5.74 4.59
C VAL A 340 -15.18 -5.19 4.33
N THR A 341 -16.10 -5.27 5.30
CA THR A 341 -17.46 -4.69 5.15
C THR A 341 -17.44 -3.17 4.94
N ILE A 342 -16.51 -2.46 5.59
CA ILE A 342 -16.35 -1.01 5.38
C ILE A 342 -15.82 -0.74 3.98
N ASP A 343 -14.82 -1.48 3.53
CA ASP A 343 -14.23 -1.36 2.20
C ASP A 343 -15.24 -1.65 1.10
N GLU A 344 -16.08 -2.67 1.25
CA GLU A 344 -17.18 -2.95 0.32
C GLU A 344 -18.07 -1.73 0.10
N ARG A 345 -18.44 -1.03 1.19
CA ARG A 345 -19.23 0.19 1.11
C ARG A 345 -18.47 1.33 0.43
N LEU A 346 -17.18 1.51 0.76
CA LEU A 346 -16.34 2.53 0.16
C LEU A 346 -16.14 2.27 -1.34
N ILE A 347 -15.92 1.02 -1.75
CA ILE A 347 -15.75 0.62 -3.15
C ILE A 347 -17.05 0.85 -3.93
N LYS A 348 -18.23 0.50 -3.37
CA LYS A 348 -19.54 0.77 -3.97
C LYS A 348 -19.81 2.27 -4.14
N GLY A 349 -19.16 3.13 -3.37
CA GLY A 349 -19.25 4.59 -3.49
C GLY A 349 -18.39 5.20 -4.60
N ILE A 350 -17.58 4.40 -5.34
CA ILE A 350 -16.79 4.89 -6.47
C ILE A 350 -17.69 4.96 -7.70
N THR A 351 -17.65 6.11 -8.39
CA THR A 351 -18.61 6.46 -9.44
C THR A 351 -17.93 6.87 -10.76
N TYR A 352 -18.69 6.82 -11.84
CA TYR A 352 -18.39 7.47 -13.12
C TYR A 352 -19.64 8.21 -13.59
N GLN A 353 -19.52 9.50 -13.86
CA GLN A 353 -20.65 10.40 -14.19
C GLN A 353 -21.80 10.28 -13.18
N GLY A 354 -21.43 10.21 -11.88
CA GLY A 354 -22.36 10.10 -10.77
C GLY A 354 -23.06 8.74 -10.62
N LYS A 355 -22.72 7.73 -11.44
CA LYS A 355 -23.28 6.38 -11.37
C LYS A 355 -22.28 5.42 -10.74
N ALA A 356 -22.74 4.55 -9.83
CA ALA A 356 -21.91 3.51 -9.24
C ALA A 356 -21.32 2.60 -10.33
N LEU A 357 -20.01 2.30 -10.21
CA LEU A 357 -19.30 1.44 -11.16
C LEU A 357 -19.42 -0.04 -10.80
N LEU A 358 -19.58 -0.37 -9.51
CA LEU A 358 -19.84 -1.72 -9.06
C LEU A 358 -21.36 -1.93 -9.02
N THR A 359 -21.90 -2.66 -9.98
CA THR A 359 -23.29 -3.16 -9.95
C THR A 359 -23.38 -4.33 -8.98
N GLU A 360 -24.51 -4.50 -8.29
CA GLU A 360 -24.76 -5.49 -7.23
C GLU A 360 -24.13 -6.87 -7.54
N ARG A 361 -23.31 -7.33 -6.59
CA ARG A 361 -22.81 -8.70 -6.49
C ARG A 361 -23.40 -9.37 -5.26
#